data_e055260c1373e57478346b098b311ad5
#
_entry.id   e055260c1373e57478346b098b311ad5
#
_cell.length_a   1.000
_cell.length_b   1.000
_cell.length_c   1.000
_cell.angle_alpha   90.00
_cell.angle_beta   90.00
_cell.angle_gamma   90.00
#
_symmetry.space_group_name_H-M   'P 1'
#
loop_
_entity.id
_entity.type
_entity.pdbx_description
1 polymer ?
#
loop_
_entity_poly.entity_id
_entity_poly.type
_entity_poly.pdbx_seq_one_letter_code
_entity_poly.pdbx_strand_id
1 'polypeptide(L)'
;IAHALLEPGDRVLVEDPGYYPLFGKLQLQGARMLPVPRLPDGPDIQVLEQHLRLHKPKLFFIQSVGHNPTGSDISPGVAHRLVQLAQAHNFILVDDDALADFKPASAIKVSALDQLRHSLYVGSFSKSVSAALRVGFIAGSKELIDELGDLKMLLHTSSSEFCERTVDVILMEGHFLRHLIRLQERLKAATTAGLQMLDEIGAQVFCRPEQSLYLWARFKHIDDARELTRQLLPKGFMIAPGHIFSPEQSRINPWTRLNVAYLNDPLLMAVFKDT
;
A
#
# COMPACT_ATOMS: atom_id res chain seq x y z
N ILE A 1 15.21 4.22 -3.13
CA ILE A 1 15.04 3.24 -4.24
C ILE A 1 14.88 4.00 -5.56
N ALA A 2 13.78 4.75 -5.76
CA ALA A 2 13.54 5.42 -7.04
C ALA A 2 14.69 6.33 -7.48
N HIS A 3 15.29 7.07 -6.55
CA HIS A 3 16.40 7.98 -6.83
C HIS A 3 17.72 7.25 -7.15
N ALA A 4 17.93 6.05 -6.61
CA ALA A 4 19.11 5.24 -6.92
C ALA A 4 18.99 4.52 -8.27
N LEU A 5 17.81 3.91 -8.52
CA LEU A 5 17.66 2.93 -9.59
C LEU A 5 16.99 3.47 -10.86
N LEU A 6 16.51 4.73 -10.85
CA LEU A 6 15.79 5.32 -11.98
C LEU A 6 16.45 6.59 -12.48
N GLU A 7 16.51 6.70 -13.80
CA GLU A 7 16.82 7.92 -14.52
C GLU A 7 15.56 8.54 -15.14
N PRO A 8 15.56 9.86 -15.44
CA PRO A 8 14.46 10.48 -16.15
C PRO A 8 14.14 9.76 -17.46
N GLY A 9 12.87 9.41 -17.66
CA GLY A 9 12.39 8.67 -18.82
C GLY A 9 12.29 7.16 -18.63
N ASP A 10 12.86 6.60 -17.55
CA ASP A 10 12.72 5.18 -17.24
C ASP A 10 11.26 4.78 -16.99
N ARG A 11 10.93 3.57 -17.38
CA ARG A 11 9.59 3.01 -17.21
C ARG A 11 9.49 2.25 -15.90
N VAL A 12 8.41 2.50 -15.16
CA VAL A 12 8.13 1.92 -13.85
C VAL A 12 6.70 1.44 -13.81
N LEU A 13 6.51 0.17 -13.48
CA LEU A 13 5.20 -0.40 -13.21
C LEU A 13 4.71 0.05 -11.82
N VAL A 14 3.44 0.41 -11.74
CA VAL A 14 2.77 0.79 -10.49
C VAL A 14 1.37 0.20 -10.45
N GLU A 15 0.87 -0.15 -9.27
CA GLU A 15 -0.51 -0.59 -9.10
C GLU A 15 -1.49 0.59 -9.26
N ASP A 16 -2.66 0.35 -9.88
CA ASP A 16 -3.75 1.32 -10.03
C ASP A 16 -5.10 0.67 -9.63
N PRO A 17 -5.74 1.07 -8.51
CA PRO A 17 -5.28 2.09 -7.57
C PRO A 17 -4.03 1.68 -6.79
N GLY A 18 -3.25 2.67 -6.34
CA GLY A 18 -2.01 2.46 -5.60
C GLY A 18 -1.67 3.61 -4.65
N TYR A 19 -0.51 3.54 -4.02
CA TYR A 19 -0.08 4.52 -3.02
C TYR A 19 0.29 5.87 -3.65
N TYR A 20 -0.61 6.85 -3.55
CA TYR A 20 -0.50 8.15 -4.24
C TYR A 20 0.80 8.96 -3.97
N PRO A 21 1.42 8.93 -2.76
CA PRO A 21 2.68 9.65 -2.58
C PRO A 21 3.84 9.07 -3.40
N LEU A 22 3.78 7.79 -3.75
CA LEU A 22 4.75 7.16 -4.64
C LEU A 22 4.66 7.77 -6.05
N PHE A 23 3.44 8.00 -6.56
CA PHE A 23 3.25 8.59 -7.90
C PHE A 23 3.91 9.96 -8.00
N GLY A 24 3.72 10.83 -6.99
CA GLY A 24 4.38 12.12 -6.94
C GLY A 24 5.91 12.02 -6.91
N LYS A 25 6.47 11.06 -6.17
CA LYS A 25 7.92 10.82 -6.14
C LYS A 25 8.46 10.34 -7.49
N LEU A 26 7.75 9.44 -8.15
CA LEU A 26 8.13 8.95 -9.48
C LEU A 26 8.04 10.05 -10.54
N GLN A 27 7.02 10.93 -10.46
CA GLN A 27 6.91 12.10 -11.32
C GLN A 27 8.07 13.08 -11.12
N LEU A 28 8.45 13.37 -9.86
CA LEU A 28 9.60 14.22 -9.54
C LEU A 28 10.92 13.63 -10.05
N GLN A 29 11.04 12.30 -10.09
CA GLN A 29 12.18 11.60 -10.67
C GLN A 29 12.18 11.60 -12.21
N GLY A 30 11.09 12.05 -12.84
CA GLY A 30 10.92 12.02 -14.29
C GLY A 30 10.64 10.62 -14.86
N ALA A 31 10.24 9.67 -14.02
CA ALA A 31 9.91 8.32 -14.44
C ALA A 31 8.56 8.26 -15.19
N ARG A 32 8.45 7.34 -16.14
CA ARG A 32 7.21 7.06 -16.89
C ARG A 32 6.46 5.90 -16.24
N MET A 33 5.38 6.20 -15.55
CA MET A 33 4.56 5.19 -14.90
C MET A 33 3.75 4.38 -15.91
N LEU A 34 3.73 3.06 -15.73
CA LEU A 34 2.92 2.08 -16.45
C LEU A 34 1.93 1.49 -15.44
N PRO A 35 0.67 1.95 -15.43
CA PRO A 35 -0.32 1.48 -14.47
C PRO A 35 -0.73 0.04 -14.77
N VAL A 36 -0.75 -0.80 -13.72
CA VAL A 36 -1.28 -2.16 -13.73
C VAL A 36 -2.50 -2.19 -12.82
N PRO A 37 -3.70 -2.52 -13.31
CA PRO A 37 -4.89 -2.57 -12.48
C PRO A 37 -4.72 -3.52 -11.29
N ARG A 38 -5.13 -3.07 -10.10
CA ARG A 38 -5.21 -3.92 -8.93
C ARG A 38 -6.54 -4.63 -8.88
N LEU A 39 -6.52 -5.95 -8.94
CA LEU A 39 -7.66 -6.84 -8.74
C LEU A 39 -7.76 -7.26 -7.25
N PRO A 40 -8.87 -7.88 -6.81
CA PRO A 40 -9.03 -8.31 -5.42
C PRO A 40 -7.95 -9.27 -4.90
N ASP A 41 -7.29 -9.99 -5.79
CA ASP A 41 -6.27 -11.01 -5.49
C ASP A 41 -4.86 -10.63 -5.94
N GLY A 42 -4.64 -9.37 -6.36
CA GLY A 42 -3.33 -8.86 -6.77
C GLY A 42 -3.37 -8.02 -8.04
N PRO A 43 -2.22 -7.63 -8.60
CA PRO A 43 -2.18 -6.92 -9.87
C PRO A 43 -2.63 -7.80 -11.04
N ASP A 44 -3.25 -7.16 -12.05
CA ASP A 44 -3.69 -7.83 -13.27
C ASP A 44 -2.49 -8.33 -14.07
N ILE A 45 -2.28 -9.65 -14.04
CA ILE A 45 -1.17 -10.29 -14.73
C ILE A 45 -1.27 -10.16 -16.26
N GLN A 46 -2.47 -10.10 -16.83
CA GLN A 46 -2.64 -9.96 -18.27
C GLN A 46 -2.18 -8.59 -18.76
N VAL A 47 -2.56 -7.53 -18.04
CA VAL A 47 -2.11 -6.16 -18.34
C VAL A 47 -0.62 -6.02 -18.07
N LEU A 48 -0.10 -6.62 -17.01
CA LEU A 48 1.34 -6.66 -16.73
C LEU A 48 2.11 -7.29 -17.90
N GLU A 49 1.69 -8.45 -18.38
CA GLU A 49 2.33 -9.11 -19.52
C GLU A 49 2.25 -8.28 -20.81
N GLN A 50 1.16 -7.55 -21.05
CA GLN A 50 1.07 -6.62 -22.17
C GLN A 50 2.11 -5.51 -22.05
N HIS A 51 2.28 -4.90 -20.87
CA HIS A 51 3.33 -3.91 -20.66
C HIS A 51 4.75 -4.49 -20.88
N LEU A 52 5.00 -5.71 -20.41
CA LEU A 52 6.30 -6.36 -20.56
C LEU A 52 6.65 -6.70 -22.02
N ARG A 53 5.65 -6.97 -22.88
CA ARG A 53 5.87 -7.16 -24.33
C ARG A 53 6.26 -5.87 -25.04
N LEU A 54 5.72 -4.74 -24.60
CA LEU A 54 5.87 -3.43 -25.26
C LEU A 54 6.99 -2.59 -24.66
N HIS A 55 7.36 -2.87 -23.43
CA HIS A 55 8.22 -2.02 -22.63
C HIS A 55 9.23 -2.85 -21.83
N LYS A 56 10.31 -2.19 -21.42
CA LYS A 56 11.31 -2.75 -20.50
C LYS A 56 11.29 -1.92 -19.21
N PRO A 57 10.36 -2.17 -18.28
CA PRO A 57 10.34 -1.47 -17.01
C PRO A 57 11.53 -1.89 -16.15
N LYS A 58 12.06 -0.98 -15.35
CA LYS A 58 13.15 -1.28 -14.40
C LYS A 58 12.61 -1.79 -13.06
N LEU A 59 11.50 -1.20 -12.58
CA LEU A 59 10.91 -1.50 -11.29
C LEU A 59 9.41 -1.77 -11.42
N PHE A 60 8.89 -2.58 -10.50
CA PHE A 60 7.46 -2.67 -10.22
C PHE A 60 7.22 -2.48 -8.72
N PHE A 61 6.56 -1.39 -8.35
CA PHE A 61 6.14 -1.13 -6.98
C PHE A 61 4.81 -1.82 -6.71
N ILE A 62 4.81 -2.73 -5.74
CA ILE A 62 3.64 -3.53 -5.34
C ILE A 62 3.45 -3.48 -3.83
N GLN A 63 2.26 -3.86 -3.37
CA GLN A 63 1.98 -4.15 -1.97
C GLN A 63 1.41 -5.56 -1.86
N SER A 64 2.20 -6.48 -1.32
CA SER A 64 1.80 -7.90 -1.21
C SER A 64 0.59 -8.09 -0.29
N VAL A 65 0.53 -7.38 0.83
CA VAL A 65 -0.50 -7.55 1.85
C VAL A 65 -1.05 -6.23 2.33
N GLY A 66 -2.34 -6.21 2.67
CA GLY A 66 -3.00 -5.02 3.20
C GLY A 66 -2.96 -3.83 2.25
N HIS A 67 -3.06 -4.06 0.96
CA HIS A 67 -2.86 -3.06 -0.09
C HIS A 67 -3.60 -1.73 0.19
N ASN A 68 -2.90 -0.62 0.09
CA ASN A 68 -3.45 0.73 0.19
C ASN A 68 -3.73 1.30 -1.22
N PRO A 69 -5.01 1.49 -1.62
CA PRO A 69 -6.16 1.73 -0.73
C PRO A 69 -7.12 0.55 -0.54
N THR A 70 -6.96 -0.57 -1.24
CA THR A 70 -8.01 -1.58 -1.41
C THR A 70 -8.21 -2.51 -0.22
N GLY A 71 -7.21 -2.67 0.65
CA GLY A 71 -7.22 -3.63 1.75
C GLY A 71 -6.99 -5.08 1.31
N SER A 72 -6.81 -5.33 0.01
CA SER A 72 -6.63 -6.67 -0.56
C SER A 72 -5.22 -7.24 -0.30
N ASP A 73 -5.11 -8.54 -0.39
CA ASP A 73 -3.85 -9.28 -0.34
C ASP A 73 -3.56 -9.95 -1.68
N ILE A 74 -2.30 -10.25 -1.97
CA ILE A 74 -1.93 -11.01 -3.17
C ILE A 74 -2.22 -12.50 -2.95
N SER A 75 -2.83 -13.16 -3.95
CA SER A 75 -3.00 -14.61 -3.94
C SER A 75 -1.68 -15.35 -4.23
N PRO A 76 -1.55 -16.62 -3.78
CA PRO A 76 -0.35 -17.43 -4.06
C PRO A 76 -0.03 -17.53 -5.56
N GLY A 77 -1.04 -17.70 -6.39
CA GLY A 77 -0.89 -17.83 -7.83
C GLY A 77 -0.34 -16.56 -8.48
N VAL A 78 -0.89 -15.39 -8.10
CA VAL A 78 -0.43 -14.08 -8.59
C VAL A 78 0.99 -13.80 -8.09
N ALA A 79 1.29 -14.07 -6.81
CA ALA A 79 2.63 -13.88 -6.25
C ALA A 79 3.69 -14.71 -6.99
N HIS A 80 3.40 -15.98 -7.24
CA HIS A 80 4.31 -16.85 -7.98
C HIS A 80 4.53 -16.35 -9.42
N ARG A 81 3.46 -15.95 -10.10
CA ARG A 81 3.55 -15.43 -11.47
C ARG A 81 4.36 -14.13 -11.54
N LEU A 82 4.22 -13.24 -10.56
CA LEU A 82 5.02 -12.01 -10.46
C LEU A 82 6.52 -12.31 -10.37
N VAL A 83 6.91 -13.26 -9.50
CA VAL A 83 8.32 -13.66 -9.37
C VAL A 83 8.85 -14.21 -10.68
N GLN A 84 8.10 -15.09 -11.36
CA GLN A 84 8.51 -15.62 -12.67
C GLN A 84 8.71 -14.52 -13.72
N LEU A 85 7.78 -13.56 -13.77
CA LEU A 85 7.87 -12.45 -14.72
C LEU A 85 9.03 -11.51 -14.41
N ALA A 86 9.31 -11.23 -13.13
CA ALA A 86 10.44 -10.41 -12.72
C ALA A 86 11.76 -11.04 -13.16
N GLN A 87 11.92 -12.34 -12.95
CA GLN A 87 13.09 -13.10 -13.40
C GLN A 87 13.22 -13.13 -14.92
N ALA A 88 12.12 -13.42 -15.64
CA ALA A 88 12.13 -13.55 -17.09
C ALA A 88 12.42 -12.23 -17.83
N HIS A 89 11.95 -11.10 -17.26
CA HIS A 89 12.05 -9.78 -17.87
C HIS A 89 13.07 -8.85 -17.19
N ASN A 90 13.78 -9.35 -16.18
CA ASN A 90 14.84 -8.66 -15.45
C ASN A 90 14.44 -7.27 -14.93
N PHE A 91 13.32 -7.21 -14.21
CA PHE A 91 12.92 -6.03 -13.45
C PHE A 91 12.88 -6.34 -11.94
N ILE A 92 13.03 -5.31 -11.11
CA ILE A 92 13.03 -5.45 -9.66
C ILE A 92 11.60 -5.22 -9.13
N LEU A 93 11.10 -6.16 -8.33
CA LEU A 93 9.89 -6.01 -7.54
C LEU A 93 10.22 -5.20 -6.28
N VAL A 94 9.52 -4.10 -6.05
CA VAL A 94 9.63 -3.32 -4.80
C VAL A 94 8.36 -3.58 -3.98
N ASP A 95 8.49 -4.48 -3.00
CA ASP A 95 7.41 -4.88 -2.10
C ASP A 95 7.30 -3.87 -0.95
N ASP A 96 6.45 -2.84 -1.12
CA ASP A 96 6.20 -1.78 -0.12
C ASP A 96 5.20 -2.27 0.93
N ASP A 97 5.71 -2.90 1.97
CA ASP A 97 4.95 -3.67 2.93
C ASP A 97 4.72 -2.92 4.27
N ALA A 98 4.36 -1.64 4.16
CA ALA A 98 4.14 -0.77 5.33
C ALA A 98 2.96 -1.21 6.24
N LEU A 99 2.12 -2.15 5.80
CA LEU A 99 0.94 -2.65 6.50
C LEU A 99 1.03 -4.15 6.88
N ALA A 100 2.18 -4.80 6.61
CA ALA A 100 2.39 -6.22 6.88
C ALA A 100 2.15 -6.63 8.33
N ASP A 101 2.54 -5.79 9.28
CA ASP A 101 2.39 -6.05 10.70
C ASP A 101 0.92 -6.23 11.12
N PHE A 102 -0.02 -5.76 10.30
CA PHE A 102 -1.46 -5.92 10.52
C PHE A 102 -2.03 -7.23 9.96
N LYS A 103 -1.19 -8.06 9.37
CA LYS A 103 -1.60 -9.34 8.77
C LYS A 103 -0.97 -10.51 9.51
N PRO A 104 -1.56 -11.72 9.41
CA PRO A 104 -0.93 -12.92 9.95
C PRO A 104 0.47 -13.13 9.35
N ALA A 105 1.37 -13.72 10.13
CA ALA A 105 2.73 -14.06 9.67
C ALA A 105 2.74 -15.03 8.46
N SER A 106 1.65 -15.77 8.27
CA SER A 106 1.44 -16.66 7.12
C SER A 106 1.02 -15.95 5.83
N ALA A 107 0.77 -14.63 5.87
CA ALA A 107 0.43 -13.87 4.68
C ALA A 107 1.58 -13.89 3.67
N ILE A 108 1.23 -14.08 2.39
CA ILE A 108 2.22 -14.25 1.34
C ILE A 108 2.82 -12.90 0.97
N LYS A 109 4.15 -12.84 1.01
CA LYS A 109 4.94 -11.71 0.55
C LYS A 109 5.74 -12.12 -0.68
N VAL A 110 5.66 -11.32 -1.73
CA VAL A 110 6.36 -11.61 -2.98
C VAL A 110 7.87 -11.62 -2.77
N SER A 111 8.38 -10.69 -1.96
CA SER A 111 9.80 -10.61 -1.60
C SER A 111 10.32 -11.84 -0.85
N ALA A 112 9.49 -12.44 0.03
CA ALA A 112 9.84 -13.68 0.71
C ALA A 112 9.83 -14.89 -0.25
N LEU A 113 8.86 -14.94 -1.15
CA LEU A 113 8.77 -16.00 -2.18
C LEU A 113 9.96 -15.94 -3.15
N ASP A 114 10.37 -14.75 -3.55
CA ASP A 114 11.54 -14.49 -4.41
C ASP A 114 12.88 -14.69 -3.70
N GLN A 115 12.89 -14.76 -2.37
CA GLN A 115 14.11 -14.79 -1.54
C GLN A 115 15.04 -13.59 -1.81
N LEU A 116 14.47 -12.43 -2.10
CA LEU A 116 15.18 -11.17 -2.38
C LEU A 116 16.16 -11.23 -3.56
N ARG A 117 15.95 -12.13 -4.52
CA ARG A 117 16.81 -12.26 -5.71
C ARG A 117 16.56 -11.19 -6.76
N HIS A 118 15.28 -10.89 -7.00
CA HIS A 118 14.80 -9.86 -7.94
C HIS A 118 13.83 -8.92 -7.24
N SER A 119 13.92 -8.81 -5.92
CA SER A 119 13.03 -7.97 -5.13
C SER A 119 13.75 -7.21 -4.02
N LEU A 120 13.18 -6.04 -3.68
CA LEU A 120 13.47 -5.26 -2.50
C LEU A 120 12.23 -5.29 -1.59
N TYR A 121 12.43 -5.59 -0.33
CA TYR A 121 11.39 -5.48 0.69
C TYR A 121 11.53 -4.17 1.45
N VAL A 122 10.45 -3.40 1.57
CA VAL A 122 10.41 -2.14 2.30
C VAL A 122 9.48 -2.28 3.50
N GLY A 123 10.04 -2.32 4.70
CA GLY A 123 9.30 -2.38 5.95
C GLY A 123 9.24 -1.05 6.67
N SER A 124 8.20 -0.83 7.48
CA SER A 124 8.01 0.44 8.19
C SER A 124 7.34 0.24 9.54
N PHE A 125 7.85 0.89 10.58
CA PHE A 125 7.24 0.95 11.91
C PHE A 125 6.26 2.12 12.09
N SER A 126 6.05 2.91 11.04
CA SER A 126 5.20 4.12 11.11
C SER A 126 3.73 3.82 11.42
N LYS A 127 3.22 2.65 11.06
CA LYS A 127 1.82 2.27 11.28
C LYS A 127 1.64 1.37 12.50
N SER A 128 2.61 0.53 12.77
CA SER A 128 2.55 -0.45 13.87
C SER A 128 3.10 0.10 15.19
N VAL A 129 4.02 1.08 15.16
CA VAL A 129 4.58 1.69 16.37
C VAL A 129 4.20 3.16 16.46
N SER A 130 4.82 4.00 15.66
CA SER A 130 4.52 5.45 15.63
C SER A 130 5.01 6.09 14.33
N ALA A 131 4.13 6.88 13.72
CA ALA A 131 4.48 7.67 12.54
C ALA A 131 5.52 8.76 12.84
N ALA A 132 5.63 9.23 14.08
CA ALA A 132 6.56 10.26 14.49
C ALA A 132 8.02 9.79 14.53
N LEU A 133 8.27 8.49 14.74
CA LEU A 133 9.64 7.95 14.82
C LEU A 133 10.35 7.93 13.47
N ARG A 134 9.63 7.86 12.36
CA ARG A 134 10.19 7.83 10.99
C ARG A 134 11.21 6.71 10.76
N VAL A 135 11.01 5.54 11.38
CA VAL A 135 11.88 4.37 11.25
C VAL A 135 11.25 3.35 10.32
N GLY A 136 12.07 2.83 9.43
CA GLY A 136 11.77 1.75 8.50
C GLY A 136 13.06 1.11 8.01
N PHE A 137 12.95 0.08 7.19
CA PHE A 137 14.12 -0.64 6.69
C PHE A 137 13.87 -1.15 5.27
N ILE A 138 14.97 -1.45 4.57
CA ILE A 138 14.96 -2.11 3.27
C ILE A 138 15.77 -3.39 3.40
N ALA A 139 15.27 -4.48 2.82
CA ALA A 139 16.00 -5.72 2.65
C ALA A 139 16.09 -6.07 1.15
N GLY A 140 17.22 -6.60 0.73
CA GLY A 140 17.50 -6.95 -0.66
C GLY A 140 18.83 -7.67 -0.81
N SER A 141 19.30 -7.85 -2.04
CA SER A 141 20.66 -8.35 -2.28
C SER A 141 21.71 -7.40 -1.71
N LYS A 142 22.88 -7.96 -1.37
CA LYS A 142 23.96 -7.16 -0.79
C LYS A 142 24.33 -5.98 -1.68
N GLU A 143 24.42 -6.22 -2.98
CA GLU A 143 24.81 -5.23 -3.98
C GLU A 143 23.86 -4.05 -4.02
N LEU A 144 22.54 -4.32 -4.03
CA LEU A 144 21.50 -3.28 -4.00
C LEU A 144 21.48 -2.52 -2.68
N ILE A 145 21.70 -3.21 -1.57
CA ILE A 145 21.71 -2.56 -0.24
C ILE A 145 22.94 -1.69 -0.06
N ASP A 146 24.12 -2.11 -0.53
CA ASP A 146 25.33 -1.28 -0.52
C ASP A 146 25.12 0.01 -1.32
N GLU A 147 24.59 -0.07 -2.55
CA GLU A 147 24.29 1.10 -3.40
C GLU A 147 23.28 2.05 -2.74
N LEU A 148 22.20 1.50 -2.17
CA LEU A 148 21.19 2.29 -1.47
C LEU A 148 21.74 2.93 -0.20
N GLY A 149 22.68 2.26 0.50
CA GLY A 149 23.37 2.75 1.68
C GLY A 149 24.25 3.96 1.37
N ASP A 150 25.05 3.87 0.30
CA ASP A 150 25.89 4.96 -0.17
C ASP A 150 25.06 6.18 -0.55
N LEU A 151 23.96 5.98 -1.28
CA LEU A 151 23.06 7.08 -1.62
C LEU A 151 22.36 7.66 -0.38
N LYS A 152 21.93 6.83 0.58
CA LYS A 152 21.36 7.31 1.86
C LYS A 152 22.33 8.22 2.58
N MET A 153 23.61 7.84 2.64
CA MET A 153 24.64 8.65 3.27
C MET A 153 24.79 10.02 2.60
N LEU A 154 24.76 10.06 1.26
CA LEU A 154 24.87 11.32 0.51
C LEU A 154 23.65 12.23 0.69
N LEU A 155 22.44 11.66 0.72
CA LEU A 155 21.17 12.43 0.76
C LEU A 155 20.76 12.84 2.19
N HIS A 156 21.06 12.01 3.17
CA HIS A 156 20.50 12.14 4.53
C HIS A 156 21.57 12.10 5.64
N THR A 157 22.83 11.83 5.30
CA THR A 157 23.93 11.60 6.22
C THR A 157 23.68 10.42 7.16
N SER A 158 22.66 10.50 8.03
CA SER A 158 22.24 9.43 8.94
C SER A 158 20.76 9.56 9.31
N SER A 159 20.16 8.47 9.76
CA SER A 159 18.87 8.50 10.46
C SER A 159 19.07 8.95 11.91
N SER A 160 17.96 9.28 12.60
CA SER A 160 18.01 9.60 14.02
C SER A 160 18.32 8.36 14.87
N GLU A 161 19.51 8.29 15.47
CA GLU A 161 19.89 7.20 16.36
C GLU A 161 18.92 7.05 17.55
N PHE A 162 18.39 8.14 18.07
CA PHE A 162 17.39 8.12 19.13
C PHE A 162 16.11 7.36 18.71
N CYS A 163 15.61 7.64 17.51
CA CYS A 163 14.41 6.98 17.00
C CYS A 163 14.67 5.49 16.70
N GLU A 164 15.84 5.17 16.13
CA GLU A 164 16.22 3.78 15.84
C GLU A 164 16.40 2.96 17.12
N ARG A 165 17.11 3.51 18.14
CA ARG A 165 17.24 2.86 19.45
C ARG A 165 15.91 2.71 20.18
N THR A 166 15.00 3.67 20.04
CA THR A 166 13.64 3.55 20.61
C THR A 166 12.91 2.35 20.02
N VAL A 167 12.99 2.18 18.71
CA VAL A 167 12.38 1.00 18.04
C VAL A 167 13.10 -0.29 18.45
N ASP A 168 14.42 -0.28 18.53
CA ASP A 168 15.22 -1.42 18.95
C ASP A 168 14.81 -1.93 20.36
N VAL A 169 14.69 -1.04 21.33
CA VAL A 169 14.22 -1.39 22.69
C VAL A 169 12.82 -2.02 22.64
N ILE A 170 11.89 -1.42 21.88
CA ILE A 170 10.53 -1.95 21.73
C ILE A 170 10.52 -3.36 21.15
N LEU A 171 11.41 -3.65 20.19
CA LEU A 171 11.55 -4.96 19.58
C LEU A 171 12.20 -5.96 20.54
N MET A 172 13.35 -5.62 21.14
CA MET A 172 14.16 -6.50 21.97
C MET A 172 13.48 -6.90 23.28
N GLU A 173 12.72 -6.01 23.90
CA GLU A 173 11.99 -6.30 25.14
C GLU A 173 10.66 -7.04 24.91
N GLY A 174 10.35 -7.43 23.68
CA GLY A 174 9.14 -8.17 23.34
C GLY A 174 7.84 -7.37 23.47
N HIS A 175 7.93 -6.04 23.63
CA HIS A 175 6.76 -5.16 23.68
C HIS A 175 6.03 -5.13 22.35
N PHE A 176 6.77 -5.21 21.25
CA PHE A 176 6.23 -5.15 19.90
C PHE A 176 5.25 -6.28 19.61
N LEU A 177 5.64 -7.54 19.85
CA LEU A 177 4.75 -8.68 19.59
C LEU A 177 3.46 -8.63 20.39
N ARG A 178 3.54 -8.28 21.69
CA ARG A 178 2.34 -8.12 22.53
C ARG A 178 1.44 -6.99 22.06
N HIS A 179 2.05 -5.92 21.55
CA HIS A 179 1.32 -4.81 20.96
C HIS A 179 0.63 -5.22 19.66
N LEU A 180 1.34 -5.93 18.76
CA LEU A 180 0.79 -6.38 17.48
C LEU A 180 -0.42 -7.31 17.66
N ILE A 181 -0.36 -8.28 18.57
CA ILE A 181 -1.49 -9.19 18.84
C ILE A 181 -2.75 -8.36 19.18
N ARG A 182 -2.64 -7.43 20.13
CA ARG A 182 -3.78 -6.59 20.53
C ARG A 182 -4.26 -5.67 19.38
N LEU A 183 -3.32 -5.18 18.57
CA LEU A 183 -3.64 -4.31 17.45
C LEU A 183 -4.36 -5.10 16.33
N GLN A 184 -3.92 -6.30 16.04
CA GLN A 184 -4.55 -7.19 15.07
C GLN A 184 -5.96 -7.59 15.49
N GLU A 185 -6.19 -7.94 16.78
CA GLU A 185 -7.52 -8.22 17.31
C GLU A 185 -8.48 -7.03 17.18
N ARG A 186 -8.02 -5.83 17.54
CA ARG A 186 -8.81 -4.60 17.39
C ARG A 186 -9.12 -4.31 15.92
N LEU A 187 -8.14 -4.52 15.05
CA LEU A 187 -8.29 -4.28 13.63
C LEU A 187 -9.28 -5.27 13.00
N LYS A 188 -9.22 -6.54 13.38
CA LYS A 188 -10.18 -7.56 12.94
C LYS A 188 -11.60 -7.19 13.35
N ALA A 189 -11.83 -6.82 14.62
CA ALA A 189 -13.13 -6.39 15.11
C ALA A 189 -13.64 -5.14 14.35
N ALA A 190 -12.78 -4.13 14.16
CA ALA A 190 -13.13 -2.91 13.44
C ALA A 190 -13.42 -3.16 11.96
N THR A 191 -12.68 -4.09 11.32
CA THR A 191 -12.92 -4.48 9.92
C THR A 191 -14.29 -5.15 9.78
N THR A 192 -14.61 -6.09 10.68
CA THR A 192 -15.91 -6.78 10.68
C THR A 192 -17.05 -5.79 10.84
N ALA A 193 -16.97 -4.91 11.84
CA ALA A 193 -17.98 -3.88 12.09
C ALA A 193 -18.12 -2.91 10.90
N GLY A 194 -16.98 -2.48 10.31
CA GLY A 194 -16.98 -1.61 9.13
C GLY A 194 -17.63 -2.27 7.91
N LEU A 195 -17.37 -3.54 7.66
CA LEU A 195 -18.01 -4.29 6.57
C LEU A 195 -19.52 -4.43 6.77
N GLN A 196 -19.96 -4.74 8.00
CA GLN A 196 -21.38 -4.81 8.34
C GLN A 196 -22.08 -3.46 8.10
N MET A 197 -21.46 -2.39 8.56
CA MET A 197 -21.95 -1.04 8.34
C MET A 197 -22.11 -0.70 6.85
N LEU A 198 -21.10 -1.00 6.05
CA LEU A 198 -21.15 -0.76 4.61
C LEU A 198 -22.23 -1.59 3.90
N ASP A 199 -22.49 -2.83 4.38
CA ASP A 199 -23.61 -3.64 3.90
C ASP A 199 -24.97 -3.03 4.25
N GLU A 200 -25.13 -2.53 5.48
CA GLU A 200 -26.39 -1.88 5.95
C GLU A 200 -26.77 -0.66 5.11
N ILE A 201 -25.77 0.10 4.64
CA ILE A 201 -26.03 1.29 3.80
C ILE A 201 -25.97 0.96 2.28
N GLY A 202 -25.82 -0.30 1.92
CA GLY A 202 -25.82 -0.77 0.52
C GLY A 202 -24.59 -0.34 -0.28
N ALA A 203 -23.48 -0.02 0.37
CA ALA A 203 -22.23 0.31 -0.29
C ALA A 203 -21.59 -0.94 -0.93
N GLN A 204 -20.98 -0.76 -2.09
CA GLN A 204 -20.20 -1.84 -2.72
C GLN A 204 -18.75 -1.79 -2.20
N VAL A 205 -18.26 -2.92 -1.68
CA VAL A 205 -16.88 -3.08 -1.22
C VAL A 205 -16.05 -3.80 -2.28
N PHE A 206 -14.82 -3.37 -2.51
CA PHE A 206 -13.91 -3.94 -3.49
C PHE A 206 -13.50 -5.38 -3.16
N CYS A 207 -13.14 -5.62 -1.90
CA CYS A 207 -12.84 -6.95 -1.35
C CYS A 207 -13.26 -7.00 0.12
N ARG A 208 -13.32 -8.21 0.69
CA ARG A 208 -13.71 -8.44 2.08
C ARG A 208 -12.56 -9.05 2.88
N PRO A 209 -11.59 -8.26 3.31
CA PRO A 209 -10.47 -8.75 4.09
C PRO A 209 -10.95 -9.19 5.49
N GLU A 210 -10.31 -10.22 6.06
CA GLU A 210 -10.55 -10.60 7.46
C GLU A 210 -10.12 -9.50 8.43
N GLN A 211 -8.99 -8.85 8.11
CA GLN A 211 -8.48 -7.68 8.82
C GLN A 211 -7.74 -6.74 7.87
N SER A 212 -8.04 -5.45 7.95
CA SER A 212 -7.42 -4.42 7.13
C SER A 212 -7.58 -3.05 7.78
N LEU A 213 -6.57 -2.19 7.65
CA LEU A 213 -6.67 -0.80 8.08
C LEU A 213 -7.61 0.01 7.19
N TYR A 214 -7.74 -0.40 5.92
CA TYR A 214 -8.51 0.30 4.92
C TYR A 214 -9.55 -0.60 4.27
N LEU A 215 -10.73 -0.02 3.98
CA LEU A 215 -11.72 -0.57 3.09
C LEU A 215 -11.87 0.36 1.89
N TRP A 216 -11.98 -0.23 0.71
CA TRP A 216 -12.20 0.46 -0.55
C TRP A 216 -13.64 0.24 -0.96
N ALA A 217 -14.44 1.31 -0.92
CA ALA A 217 -15.88 1.22 -1.12
C ALA A 217 -16.39 2.30 -2.08
N ARG A 218 -17.53 2.05 -2.71
CA ARG A 218 -18.30 3.02 -3.48
C ARG A 218 -19.76 3.00 -3.08
N PHE A 219 -20.40 4.15 -3.18
CA PHE A 219 -21.78 4.39 -2.82
C PHE A 219 -22.64 4.46 -4.08
N LYS A 220 -23.88 3.93 -4.01
CA LYS A 220 -24.72 3.69 -5.17
C LYS A 220 -25.05 4.94 -6.01
N HIS A 221 -25.17 6.10 -5.36
CA HIS A 221 -25.56 7.37 -5.98
C HIS A 221 -24.39 8.33 -6.18
N ILE A 222 -23.17 7.89 -5.96
CA ILE A 222 -21.97 8.71 -6.06
C ILE A 222 -21.13 8.22 -7.24
N ASP A 223 -21.15 9.00 -8.34
CA ASP A 223 -20.34 8.73 -9.52
C ASP A 223 -18.90 9.22 -9.36
N ASP A 224 -18.70 10.25 -8.53
CA ASP A 224 -17.39 10.83 -8.22
C ASP A 224 -17.20 11.04 -6.72
N ALA A 225 -16.28 10.31 -6.12
CA ALA A 225 -15.98 10.39 -4.68
C ALA A 225 -15.49 11.78 -4.23
N ARG A 226 -15.08 12.67 -5.15
CA ARG A 226 -14.81 14.09 -4.85
C ARG A 226 -16.06 14.83 -4.37
N GLU A 227 -17.21 14.47 -4.90
CA GLU A 227 -18.52 15.00 -4.49
C GLU A 227 -18.79 14.64 -3.03
N LEU A 228 -18.67 13.34 -2.70
CA LEU A 228 -18.86 12.86 -1.34
C LEU A 228 -17.88 13.53 -0.35
N THR A 229 -16.62 13.71 -0.75
CA THR A 229 -15.63 14.42 0.08
C THR A 229 -16.06 15.86 0.37
N ARG A 230 -16.59 16.60 -0.63
CA ARG A 230 -17.08 17.96 -0.45
C ARG A 230 -18.29 18.04 0.48
N GLN A 231 -19.18 17.04 0.44
CA GLN A 231 -20.37 16.98 1.32
C GLN A 231 -20.00 16.64 2.77
N LEU A 232 -18.97 15.82 2.97
CA LEU A 232 -18.53 15.36 4.29
C LEU A 232 -17.63 16.36 5.03
N LEU A 233 -16.80 17.11 4.30
CA LEU A 233 -15.83 18.01 4.89
C LEU A 233 -16.44 19.08 5.81
N PRO A 234 -17.54 19.78 5.45
CA PRO A 234 -18.21 20.74 6.34
C PRO A 234 -18.81 20.10 7.60
N LYS A 235 -19.07 18.79 7.57
CA LYS A 235 -19.56 17.99 8.70
C LYS A 235 -18.43 17.48 9.60
N GLY A 236 -17.17 17.85 9.31
CA GLY A 236 -15.99 17.46 10.09
C GLY A 236 -15.37 16.11 9.70
N PHE A 237 -15.84 15.47 8.62
CA PHE A 237 -15.30 14.20 8.15
C PHE A 237 -14.45 14.37 6.90
N MET A 238 -13.26 13.76 6.93
CA MET A 238 -12.34 13.70 5.78
C MET A 238 -12.19 12.26 5.32
N ILE A 239 -12.60 12.00 4.09
CA ILE A 239 -12.37 10.73 3.40
C ILE A 239 -11.37 10.95 2.26
N ALA A 240 -10.75 9.87 1.77
CA ALA A 240 -9.79 9.93 0.69
C ALA A 240 -10.46 9.47 -0.62
N PRO A 241 -10.79 10.41 -1.55
CA PRO A 241 -11.47 10.09 -2.79
C PRO A 241 -10.58 9.31 -3.75
N GLY A 242 -11.18 8.42 -4.54
CA GLY A 242 -10.47 7.42 -5.32
C GLY A 242 -9.52 7.95 -6.38
N HIS A 243 -9.80 9.11 -6.96
CA HIS A 243 -8.96 9.68 -8.01
C HIS A 243 -7.50 9.92 -7.58
N ILE A 244 -7.24 10.23 -6.30
CA ILE A 244 -5.87 10.45 -5.81
C ILE A 244 -5.02 9.17 -5.82
N PHE A 245 -5.66 8.00 -5.81
CA PHE A 245 -4.98 6.70 -5.82
C PHE A 245 -4.72 6.17 -7.23
N SER A 246 -4.96 6.97 -8.26
CA SER A 246 -4.60 6.64 -9.64
C SER A 246 -3.47 7.54 -10.12
N PRO A 247 -2.53 7.04 -10.92
CA PRO A 247 -1.56 7.89 -11.61
C PRO A 247 -2.23 8.93 -12.51
N GLU A 248 -3.42 8.61 -13.03
CA GLU A 248 -4.25 9.51 -13.84
C GLU A 248 -5.37 10.15 -13.00
N GLN A 249 -5.00 11.14 -12.21
CA GLN A 249 -5.89 11.77 -11.22
C GLN A 249 -7.07 12.56 -11.81
N SER A 250 -7.08 12.83 -13.12
CA SER A 250 -8.16 13.52 -13.82
C SER A 250 -9.42 12.66 -13.97
N ARG A 251 -9.30 11.35 -13.93
CA ARG A 251 -10.44 10.43 -14.10
C ARG A 251 -11.46 10.55 -12.98
N ILE A 252 -12.74 10.49 -13.37
CA ILE A 252 -13.85 10.30 -12.44
C ILE A 252 -13.69 8.94 -11.75
N ASN A 253 -13.84 8.94 -10.43
CA ASN A 253 -13.66 7.71 -9.65
C ASN A 253 -14.68 7.66 -8.50
N PRO A 254 -15.62 6.68 -8.53
CA PRO A 254 -16.66 6.55 -7.50
C PRO A 254 -16.16 5.94 -6.20
N TRP A 255 -14.95 5.37 -6.19
CA TRP A 255 -14.40 4.69 -5.04
C TRP A 255 -13.80 5.67 -4.03
N THR A 256 -13.82 5.28 -2.76
CA THR A 256 -13.20 6.01 -1.66
C THR A 256 -12.50 5.05 -0.70
N ARG A 257 -11.41 5.52 -0.09
CA ARG A 257 -10.73 4.79 0.96
C ARG A 257 -11.29 5.21 2.31
N LEU A 258 -11.75 4.22 3.07
CA LEU A 258 -12.26 4.36 4.42
C LEU A 258 -11.27 3.73 5.41
N ASN A 259 -11.03 4.40 6.54
CA ASN A 259 -10.22 3.84 7.62
C ASN A 259 -11.16 3.18 8.64
N VAL A 260 -11.01 1.88 8.85
CA VAL A 260 -11.89 1.08 9.71
C VAL A 260 -11.93 1.58 11.17
N ALA A 261 -10.86 2.24 11.64
CA ALA A 261 -10.81 2.78 13.00
C ALA A 261 -11.85 3.88 13.27
N TYR A 262 -12.41 4.49 12.23
CA TYR A 262 -13.38 5.59 12.32
C TYR A 262 -14.77 5.22 11.81
N LEU A 263 -14.96 4.02 11.26
CA LEU A 263 -16.25 3.62 10.69
C LEU A 263 -17.35 3.38 11.74
N ASN A 264 -16.98 3.18 12.99
CA ASN A 264 -17.96 3.02 14.09
C ASN A 264 -18.47 4.36 14.67
N ASP A 265 -18.11 5.51 14.07
CA ASP A 265 -18.60 6.81 14.51
C ASP A 265 -20.07 6.97 14.12
N PRO A 266 -21.01 7.14 15.11
CA PRO A 266 -22.43 7.27 14.83
C PRO A 266 -22.79 8.47 13.95
N LEU A 267 -22.02 9.56 14.02
CA LEU A 267 -22.23 10.75 13.20
C LEU A 267 -21.85 10.48 11.75
N LEU A 268 -20.75 9.78 11.52
CA LEU A 268 -20.36 9.35 10.17
C LEU A 268 -21.41 8.42 9.56
N MET A 269 -21.95 7.49 10.36
CA MET A 269 -23.02 6.59 9.96
C MET A 269 -24.28 7.33 9.54
N ALA A 270 -24.71 8.31 10.33
CA ALA A 270 -25.88 9.12 9.99
C ALA A 270 -25.68 9.83 8.64
N VAL A 271 -24.50 10.40 8.42
CA VAL A 271 -24.19 11.10 7.18
C VAL A 271 -24.19 10.15 5.98
N PHE A 272 -23.63 8.94 6.09
CA PHE A 272 -23.65 7.97 5.00
C PHE A 272 -25.05 7.42 4.68
N LYS A 273 -25.96 7.38 5.66
CA LYS A 273 -27.38 7.01 5.43
C LYS A 273 -28.16 8.07 4.66
N ASP A 274 -27.75 9.32 4.79
CA ASP A 274 -28.36 10.46 4.10
C ASP A 274 -27.77 10.72 2.71
N THR A 275 -26.74 9.96 2.30
CA THR A 275 -26.03 10.05 1.01
C THR A 275 -26.45 8.94 0.08
#